data_adfe27c36905ed97e584a9b353f1b959
#
_entry.id   adfe27c36905ed97e584a9b353f1b959
#
_cell.length_a   1.000
_cell.length_b   1.000
_cell.length_c   1.000
_cell.angle_alpha   90.00
_cell.angle_beta   90.00
_cell.angle_gamma   90.00
#
_symmetry.space_group_name_H-M   'P 1'
#
loop_
_entity.id
_entity.type
_entity.pdbx_description
1 polymer ?
#
loop_
_entity_poly.entity_id
_entity_poly.type
_entity_poly.pdbx_seq_one_letter_code
_entity_poly.pdbx_strand_id
1 'polypeptide(L)'
;MNCLHYLPRSSSTLPLEGFKSHRRKPSQCPLNVNTMGTMRHRNAAVKAVSGSKSSAETSGANVKEEKEKSVTYSHNMTEAMGAVLTYRHELGMNYNFIRPDLIVGSCLQTPEDVDKLQKIGVKTIFCLQQDPDLEYFGVDIGAIREYAKTCGDVQHLRAEIRDFDAFDLRIRLPAVVSKLYKAINQNGGVTYVHCTAGMGRAPATVMAYMFWVQGYKLKEAHDLLLSKRSCFPKLDAIKSATADILTGLRKQHVTFTWKGNNCSKVEISGLDIGWGQVIDI
;
A
#
# COMPACT_ATOMS: atom_id res chain seq x y z
N MET A 1 -33.36 28.09 -39.55
CA MET A 1 -34.68 27.82 -38.90
C MET A 1 -34.48 26.68 -37.95
N ASN A 2 -34.50 27.00 -36.67
CA ASN A 2 -34.25 26.07 -35.55
C ASN A 2 -35.50 25.33 -35.18
N CYS A 3 -35.44 24.02 -35.00
CA CYS A 3 -36.45 23.27 -34.25
C CYS A 3 -35.74 22.46 -33.16
N LEU A 4 -35.83 22.99 -31.93
CA LEU A 4 -35.54 22.26 -30.71
C LEU A 4 -36.76 21.47 -30.30
N HIS A 5 -36.68 20.15 -30.29
CA HIS A 5 -37.72 19.30 -29.70
C HIS A 5 -37.41 19.09 -28.19
N TYR A 6 -38.30 19.62 -27.38
CA TYR A 6 -38.37 19.31 -25.93
C TYR A 6 -39.02 17.94 -25.74
N LEU A 7 -38.37 17.06 -24.99
CA LEU A 7 -38.98 15.84 -24.43
C LEU A 7 -39.40 16.09 -22.98
N PRO A 8 -40.60 15.65 -22.56
CA PRO A 8 -41.08 15.89 -21.20
C PRO A 8 -40.43 14.95 -20.18
N ARG A 9 -40.05 15.52 -19.02
CA ARG A 9 -39.64 14.75 -17.83
C ARG A 9 -40.85 14.03 -17.25
N SER A 10 -40.79 12.71 -17.15
CA SER A 10 -41.70 11.91 -16.33
C SER A 10 -41.19 11.86 -14.90
N SER A 11 -41.88 12.49 -13.98
CA SER A 11 -41.72 12.37 -12.54
C SER A 11 -42.42 11.09 -12.07
N SER A 12 -41.65 10.08 -11.67
CA SER A 12 -42.15 8.94 -10.90
C SER A 12 -41.74 9.10 -9.44
N THR A 13 -42.69 9.50 -8.62
CA THR A 13 -42.58 9.46 -7.14
C THR A 13 -42.84 8.02 -6.69
N LEU A 14 -41.82 7.41 -6.05
CA LEU A 14 -42.00 6.16 -5.30
C LEU A 14 -42.25 6.49 -3.81
N PRO A 15 -43.12 5.73 -3.13
CA PRO A 15 -43.45 5.99 -1.73
C PRO A 15 -42.35 5.51 -0.81
N LEU A 16 -42.02 6.32 0.19
CA LEU A 16 -41.17 6.00 1.32
C LEU A 16 -41.92 5.10 2.29
N GLU A 17 -41.64 3.80 2.28
CA GLU A 17 -42.03 2.92 3.38
C GLU A 17 -41.06 3.02 4.55
N GLY A 18 -41.63 3.20 5.74
CA GLY A 18 -40.92 3.48 6.97
C GLY A 18 -40.13 2.28 7.51
N PHE A 19 -38.85 2.48 7.76
CA PHE A 19 -38.02 1.56 8.53
C PHE A 19 -38.23 1.78 10.03
N LYS A 20 -38.89 0.82 10.71
CA LYS A 20 -38.98 0.76 12.17
C LYS A 20 -37.62 0.39 12.76
N SER A 21 -37.05 1.30 13.53
CA SER A 21 -35.83 1.08 14.31
C SER A 21 -36.13 0.13 15.49
N HIS A 22 -35.54 -1.05 15.48
CA HIS A 22 -35.51 -1.93 16.66
C HIS A 22 -34.26 -1.62 17.49
N ARG A 23 -34.45 -0.87 18.57
CA ARG A 23 -33.49 -0.75 19.66
C ARG A 23 -33.38 -2.08 20.40
N ARG A 24 -32.26 -2.78 20.32
CA ARG A 24 -31.92 -3.87 21.23
C ARG A 24 -31.27 -3.28 22.48
N LYS A 25 -31.81 -3.65 23.66
CA LYS A 25 -31.25 -3.35 24.97
C LYS A 25 -29.96 -4.15 25.20
N PRO A 26 -28.98 -3.64 25.95
CA PRO A 26 -27.79 -4.39 26.32
C PRO A 26 -28.12 -5.42 27.38
N SER A 27 -27.78 -6.69 27.18
CA SER A 27 -27.82 -7.75 28.16
C SER A 27 -26.60 -7.63 29.09
N GLN A 28 -26.88 -7.54 30.39
CA GLN A 28 -25.90 -7.66 31.46
C GLN A 28 -25.43 -9.10 31.57
N CYS A 29 -24.12 -9.35 31.56
CA CYS A 29 -23.53 -10.60 32.03
C CYS A 29 -23.01 -10.43 33.44
N PRO A 30 -23.23 -11.42 34.32
CA PRO A 30 -22.82 -11.35 35.72
C PRO A 30 -21.32 -11.66 35.88
N LEU A 31 -20.71 -10.89 36.77
CA LEU A 31 -19.40 -11.13 37.34
C LEU A 31 -19.39 -12.44 38.13
N ASN A 32 -18.45 -13.32 37.88
CA ASN A 32 -18.13 -14.41 38.79
C ASN A 32 -16.65 -14.28 39.20
N VAL A 33 -16.49 -14.13 40.52
CA VAL A 33 -15.22 -13.97 41.23
C VAL A 33 -14.87 -15.32 41.86
N ASN A 34 -13.58 -15.57 41.99
CA ASN A 34 -12.85 -16.59 42.75
C ASN A 34 -12.45 -17.87 41.99
N THR A 35 -11.14 -18.08 41.85
CA THR A 35 -10.39 -18.84 42.87
C THR A 35 -8.88 -18.70 42.70
N MET A 36 -8.19 -18.48 43.80
CA MET A 36 -6.74 -18.56 43.99
C MET A 36 -6.21 -19.97 43.69
N GLY A 37 -5.14 -20.08 42.94
CA GLY A 37 -4.35 -21.30 42.75
C GLY A 37 -2.85 -20.99 42.85
N THR A 38 -2.27 -21.53 43.89
CA THR A 38 -0.91 -21.39 44.41
C THR A 38 0.23 -21.61 43.42
N MET A 39 1.25 -20.77 43.57
CA MET A 39 2.60 -20.89 42.99
C MET A 39 3.25 -22.24 43.25
N ARG A 40 3.91 -22.78 42.24
CA ARG A 40 5.09 -23.66 42.40
C ARG A 40 6.21 -23.18 41.52
N HIS A 41 7.24 -22.61 42.17
CA HIS A 41 8.55 -22.40 41.63
C HIS A 41 9.19 -23.72 41.19
N ARG A 42 9.68 -23.80 39.93
CA ARG A 42 10.71 -24.75 39.54
C ARG A 42 11.89 -23.98 38.99
N ASN A 43 12.95 -23.95 39.76
CA ASN A 43 14.28 -23.55 39.36
C ASN A 43 14.78 -24.51 38.28
N ALA A 44 15.12 -23.99 37.11
CA ALA A 44 15.96 -24.69 36.12
C ALA A 44 17.27 -23.93 35.99
N ALA A 45 18.36 -24.63 36.29
CA ALA A 45 19.71 -24.12 36.29
C ALA A 45 20.16 -23.76 34.87
N VAL A 46 20.70 -22.55 34.70
CA VAL A 46 21.39 -22.11 33.48
C VAL A 46 22.79 -22.65 33.52
N LYS A 47 23.15 -23.55 32.61
CA LYS A 47 24.54 -23.90 32.29
C LYS A 47 25.09 -22.82 31.34
N ALA A 48 26.02 -22.05 31.81
CA ALA A 48 26.87 -21.18 30.98
C ALA A 48 27.80 -22.04 30.12
N VAL A 49 27.68 -21.92 28.80
CA VAL A 49 28.70 -22.40 27.87
C VAL A 49 29.40 -21.13 27.34
N SER A 50 30.62 -20.95 27.74
CA SER A 50 31.53 -19.96 27.17
C SER A 50 32.01 -20.43 25.79
N GLY A 51 31.76 -19.62 24.77
CA GLY A 51 32.28 -19.81 23.41
C GLY A 51 32.28 -18.47 22.71
N SER A 52 33.35 -17.72 22.91
CA SER A 52 33.62 -16.44 22.26
C SER A 52 34.18 -16.64 20.85
N LYS A 53 33.88 -15.65 20.00
CA LYS A 53 34.48 -15.28 18.70
C LYS A 53 33.74 -15.80 17.47
N SER A 54 32.89 -14.90 16.89
CA SER A 54 32.84 -14.52 15.46
C SER A 54 31.62 -13.70 15.08
N SER A 55 31.12 -12.78 15.91
CA SER A 55 29.92 -11.97 15.59
C SER A 55 30.20 -10.63 14.90
N ALA A 56 31.45 -10.22 14.75
CA ALA A 56 31.79 -8.91 14.16
C ALA A 56 31.96 -8.94 12.63
N GLU A 57 32.37 -10.06 12.05
CA GLU A 57 32.59 -10.16 10.59
C GLU A 57 31.28 -10.42 9.81
N THR A 58 30.32 -11.11 10.39
CA THR A 58 29.02 -11.43 9.75
C THR A 58 28.11 -10.21 9.65
N SER A 59 28.18 -9.28 10.62
CA SER A 59 27.38 -8.05 10.57
C SER A 59 27.85 -7.05 9.51
N GLY A 60 29.16 -6.97 9.28
CA GLY A 60 29.74 -6.10 8.26
C GLY A 60 29.44 -6.53 6.83
N ALA A 61 29.39 -7.83 6.56
CA ALA A 61 29.06 -8.38 5.23
C ALA A 61 27.60 -8.15 4.87
N ASN A 62 26.66 -8.37 5.79
CA ASN A 62 25.22 -8.11 5.56
C ASN A 62 24.93 -6.64 5.27
N VAL A 63 25.49 -5.71 6.02
CA VAL A 63 25.31 -4.26 5.80
C VAL A 63 25.85 -3.82 4.43
N LYS A 64 26.93 -4.42 3.97
CA LYS A 64 27.49 -4.14 2.65
C LYS A 64 26.57 -4.63 1.53
N GLU A 65 26.03 -5.83 1.64
CA GLU A 65 25.09 -6.42 0.69
C GLU A 65 23.78 -5.61 0.61
N GLU A 66 23.19 -5.23 1.73
CA GLU A 66 21.98 -4.39 1.78
C GLU A 66 22.22 -3.02 1.14
N LYS A 67 23.40 -2.43 1.34
CA LYS A 67 23.78 -1.17 0.71
C LYS A 67 23.91 -1.29 -0.79
N GLU A 68 24.50 -2.36 -1.31
CA GLU A 68 24.59 -2.63 -2.76
C GLU A 68 23.19 -2.85 -3.37
N LYS A 69 22.32 -3.61 -2.70
CA LYS A 69 20.91 -3.77 -3.08
C LYS A 69 20.17 -2.42 -3.11
N SER A 70 20.39 -1.57 -2.12
CA SER A 70 19.79 -0.22 -2.06
C SER A 70 20.22 0.66 -3.22
N VAL A 71 21.48 0.62 -3.61
CA VAL A 71 22.01 1.37 -4.76
C VAL A 71 21.37 0.88 -6.07
N THR A 72 21.34 -0.44 -6.28
CA THR A 72 20.71 -1.04 -7.47
C THR A 72 19.22 -0.72 -7.54
N TYR A 73 18.50 -0.85 -6.42
CA TYR A 73 17.08 -0.51 -6.35
C TYR A 73 16.83 0.98 -6.66
N SER A 74 17.66 1.88 -6.14
CA SER A 74 17.57 3.32 -6.40
C SER A 74 17.83 3.66 -7.87
N HIS A 75 18.74 2.96 -8.51
CA HIS A 75 19.00 3.12 -9.96
C HIS A 75 17.76 2.70 -10.76
N ASN A 76 17.23 1.50 -10.53
CA ASN A 76 16.04 1.00 -11.20
C ASN A 76 14.83 1.91 -10.97
N MET A 77 14.67 2.44 -9.76
CA MET A 77 13.61 3.39 -9.40
C MET A 77 13.76 4.71 -10.18
N THR A 78 14.96 5.24 -10.27
CA THR A 78 15.26 6.47 -11.03
C THR A 78 14.94 6.29 -12.51
N GLU A 79 15.33 5.17 -13.10
CA GLU A 79 15.04 4.83 -14.49
C GLU A 79 13.54 4.68 -14.75
N ALA A 80 12.84 3.89 -13.93
CA ALA A 80 11.41 3.64 -14.09
C ALA A 80 10.52 4.87 -13.83
N MET A 81 10.94 5.76 -12.94
CA MET A 81 10.14 6.93 -12.55
C MET A 81 10.52 8.20 -13.32
N GLY A 82 11.71 8.26 -13.90
CA GLY A 82 12.22 9.46 -14.57
C GLY A 82 12.55 10.61 -13.61
N ALA A 83 12.85 10.29 -12.34
CA ALA A 83 13.20 11.25 -11.31
C ALA A 83 14.30 10.67 -10.43
N VAL A 84 15.30 11.48 -10.06
CA VAL A 84 16.39 11.03 -9.19
C VAL A 84 15.86 10.84 -7.77
N LEU A 85 15.73 9.59 -7.35
CA LEU A 85 15.28 9.19 -6.04
C LEU A 85 16.29 8.21 -5.42
N THR A 86 16.54 8.34 -4.12
CA THR A 86 17.47 7.48 -3.40
C THR A 86 16.74 6.80 -2.25
N TYR A 87 16.80 5.48 -2.21
CA TYR A 87 16.33 4.66 -1.10
C TYR A 87 17.51 3.94 -0.44
N ARG A 88 17.52 3.91 0.86
CA ARG A 88 18.55 3.31 1.69
C ARG A 88 17.92 2.33 2.67
N HIS A 89 17.80 1.04 2.28
CA HIS A 89 17.19 0.01 3.11
C HIS A 89 17.94 -0.19 4.42
N GLU A 90 19.26 -0.18 4.37
CA GLU A 90 20.17 -0.34 5.51
C GLU A 90 20.03 0.74 6.60
N LEU A 91 19.29 1.81 6.34
CA LEU A 91 18.99 2.84 7.34
C LEU A 91 17.69 2.58 8.12
N GLY A 92 17.01 1.48 7.81
CA GLY A 92 15.75 1.13 8.44
C GLY A 92 14.52 1.84 7.85
N MET A 93 13.38 1.59 8.48
CA MET A 93 12.09 2.15 8.10
C MET A 93 12.07 3.68 8.26
N ASN A 94 11.54 4.37 7.24
CA ASN A 94 11.32 5.82 7.27
C ASN A 94 9.89 6.18 6.83
N TYR A 95 9.36 7.29 7.34
CA TYR A 95 8.00 7.71 7.03
C TYR A 95 7.74 9.18 7.25
N ASN A 96 6.64 9.68 6.68
CA ASN A 96 6.14 11.02 6.92
C ASN A 96 4.62 11.00 7.13
N PHE A 97 4.13 11.80 8.07
CA PHE A 97 2.72 12.11 8.18
C PHE A 97 2.29 12.99 7.01
N ILE A 98 1.40 12.48 6.19
CA ILE A 98 0.76 13.27 5.11
C ILE A 98 -0.41 14.06 5.71
N ARG A 99 -1.14 13.41 6.62
CA ARG A 99 -2.20 13.97 7.46
C ARG A 99 -2.05 13.41 8.87
N PRO A 100 -2.73 13.98 9.87
CA PRO A 100 -2.65 13.46 11.24
C PRO A 100 -3.06 11.98 11.38
N ASP A 101 -3.91 11.49 10.50
CA ASP A 101 -4.46 10.14 10.46
C ASP A 101 -3.85 9.23 9.39
N LEU A 102 -2.92 9.77 8.56
CA LEU A 102 -2.44 9.07 7.37
C LEU A 102 -0.93 9.26 7.15
N ILE A 103 -0.20 8.16 7.14
CA ILE A 103 1.25 8.09 6.99
C ILE A 103 1.62 7.40 5.67
N VAL A 104 2.65 7.89 5.00
CA VAL A 104 3.33 7.19 3.91
C VAL A 104 4.75 6.88 4.32
N GLY A 105 5.17 5.63 4.13
CA GLY A 105 6.52 5.19 4.49
C GLY A 105 7.10 4.08 3.63
N SER A 106 8.36 3.72 3.96
CA SER A 106 9.04 2.56 3.41
C SER A 106 8.58 1.26 4.09
N CYS A 107 9.05 0.11 3.62
CA CYS A 107 8.69 -1.18 4.20
C CYS A 107 9.15 -1.30 5.66
N LEU A 108 8.37 -2.04 6.45
CA LEU A 108 8.82 -2.58 7.70
C LEU A 108 9.88 -3.65 7.41
N GLN A 109 10.89 -3.72 8.24
CA GLN A 109 12.00 -4.66 8.08
C GLN A 109 11.97 -5.76 9.14
N THR A 110 11.51 -5.41 10.34
CA THR A 110 11.48 -6.31 11.48
C THR A 110 10.15 -6.19 12.25
N PRO A 111 9.80 -7.16 13.10
CA PRO A 111 8.65 -7.08 13.99
C PRO A 111 8.64 -5.83 14.89
N GLU A 112 9.83 -5.36 15.34
CA GLU A 112 9.96 -4.19 16.21
C GLU A 112 9.55 -2.88 15.51
N ASP A 113 9.48 -2.87 14.19
CA ASP A 113 8.94 -1.72 13.45
C ASP A 113 7.42 -1.55 13.69
N VAL A 114 6.72 -2.64 14.00
CA VAL A 114 5.32 -2.58 14.44
C VAL A 114 5.18 -1.80 15.74
N ASP A 115 6.07 -2.02 16.72
CA ASP A 115 6.06 -1.28 17.99
C ASP A 115 6.28 0.21 17.79
N LYS A 116 7.20 0.57 16.87
CA LYS A 116 7.46 1.98 16.51
C LYS A 116 6.20 2.65 15.96
N LEU A 117 5.47 1.94 15.11
CA LEU A 117 4.22 2.43 14.51
C LEU A 117 3.08 2.48 15.53
N GLN A 118 2.97 1.48 16.42
CA GLN A 118 1.96 1.44 17.47
C GLN A 118 2.10 2.64 18.43
N LYS A 119 3.34 2.99 18.81
CA LYS A 119 3.64 4.13 19.68
C LYS A 119 3.14 5.48 19.14
N ILE A 120 3.01 5.61 17.84
CA ILE A 120 2.49 6.83 17.18
C ILE A 120 1.01 6.72 16.79
N GLY A 121 0.30 5.70 17.32
CA GLY A 121 -1.14 5.53 17.17
C GLY A 121 -1.58 4.80 15.90
N VAL A 122 -0.67 4.11 15.19
CA VAL A 122 -1.03 3.32 14.01
C VAL A 122 -1.90 2.13 14.44
N LYS A 123 -3.07 2.02 13.82
CA LYS A 123 -4.01 0.91 13.94
C LYS A 123 -4.07 0.04 12.69
N THR A 124 -3.65 0.57 11.56
CA THR A 124 -3.61 -0.16 10.29
C THR A 124 -2.27 0.00 9.60
N ILE A 125 -1.60 -1.11 9.30
CA ILE A 125 -0.45 -1.19 8.40
C ILE A 125 -0.96 -1.71 7.07
N PHE A 126 -0.81 -0.92 6.01
CA PHE A 126 -1.32 -1.22 4.67
C PHE A 126 -0.16 -1.40 3.68
N CYS A 127 0.18 -2.65 3.40
CA CYS A 127 1.33 -3.06 2.60
C CYS A 127 0.95 -3.24 1.13
N LEU A 128 1.70 -2.63 0.23
CA LEU A 128 1.52 -2.73 -1.22
C LEU A 128 2.55 -3.64 -1.91
N GLN A 129 3.47 -4.23 -1.15
CA GLN A 129 4.54 -5.06 -1.69
C GLN A 129 4.02 -6.42 -2.16
N GLN A 130 4.62 -6.92 -3.25
CA GLN A 130 4.53 -8.31 -3.68
C GLN A 130 5.63 -9.16 -3.02
N ASP A 131 5.56 -10.49 -3.13
CA ASP A 131 6.57 -11.38 -2.57
C ASP A 131 7.97 -11.14 -3.14
N PRO A 132 8.17 -10.91 -4.46
CA PRO A 132 9.49 -10.56 -4.99
C PRO A 132 10.13 -9.29 -4.38
N ASP A 133 9.31 -8.29 -3.97
CA ASP A 133 9.81 -7.09 -3.29
C ASP A 133 10.39 -7.43 -1.91
N LEU A 134 9.73 -8.34 -1.21
CA LEU A 134 10.10 -8.79 0.14
C LEU A 134 11.36 -9.68 0.08
N GLU A 135 11.39 -10.62 -0.86
CA GLU A 135 12.51 -11.53 -1.11
C GLU A 135 13.78 -10.75 -1.48
N TYR A 136 13.66 -9.69 -2.29
CA TYR A 136 14.80 -8.89 -2.72
C TYR A 136 15.62 -8.32 -1.55
N PHE A 137 14.94 -7.85 -0.52
CA PHE A 137 15.56 -7.31 0.69
C PHE A 137 15.61 -8.31 1.86
N GLY A 138 15.07 -9.52 1.70
CA GLY A 138 15.06 -10.54 2.75
C GLY A 138 14.10 -10.24 3.91
N VAL A 139 12.99 -9.54 3.64
CA VAL A 139 11.99 -9.18 4.65
C VAL A 139 11.03 -10.34 4.93
N ASP A 140 11.01 -10.84 6.16
CA ASP A 140 10.02 -11.83 6.60
C ASP A 140 8.69 -11.14 6.97
N ILE A 141 7.84 -10.99 5.97
CA ILE A 141 6.49 -10.42 6.15
C ILE A 141 5.60 -11.33 7.01
N GLY A 142 5.87 -12.63 7.05
CA GLY A 142 5.16 -13.59 7.89
C GLY A 142 5.36 -13.28 9.36
N ALA A 143 6.62 -13.15 9.80
CA ALA A 143 6.98 -12.79 11.16
C ALA A 143 6.39 -11.43 11.57
N ILE A 144 6.47 -10.41 10.70
CA ILE A 144 5.91 -9.07 10.96
C ILE A 144 4.38 -9.14 11.15
N ARG A 145 3.67 -9.91 10.32
CA ARG A 145 2.21 -10.05 10.41
C ARG A 145 1.76 -10.81 11.65
N GLU A 146 2.45 -11.88 11.99
CA GLU A 146 2.14 -12.63 13.22
C GLU A 146 2.41 -11.75 14.45
N TYR A 147 3.50 -11.01 14.47
CA TYR A 147 3.79 -10.08 15.55
C TYR A 147 2.72 -8.98 15.66
N ALA A 148 2.30 -8.37 14.56
CA ALA A 148 1.22 -7.39 14.55
C ALA A 148 -0.10 -7.94 15.14
N LYS A 149 -0.41 -9.23 14.90
CA LYS A 149 -1.57 -9.88 15.53
C LYS A 149 -1.43 -10.00 17.05
N THR A 150 -0.22 -10.24 17.56
CA THR A 150 0.01 -10.32 19.02
C THR A 150 -0.15 -8.98 19.71
N CYS A 151 0.08 -7.87 18.99
CA CYS A 151 -0.14 -6.51 19.49
C CYS A 151 -1.62 -6.16 19.69
N GLY A 152 -2.55 -6.98 19.19
CA GLY A 152 -4.00 -6.97 19.48
C GLY A 152 -4.79 -5.84 18.82
N ASP A 153 -4.21 -4.66 18.65
CA ASP A 153 -4.89 -3.46 18.14
C ASP A 153 -4.28 -2.90 16.82
N VAL A 154 -3.34 -3.62 16.22
CA VAL A 154 -2.73 -3.27 14.94
C VAL A 154 -3.09 -4.30 13.88
N GLN A 155 -3.80 -3.89 12.85
CA GLN A 155 -4.14 -4.75 11.72
C GLN A 155 -3.13 -4.58 10.58
N HIS A 156 -2.51 -5.68 10.14
CA HIS A 156 -1.65 -5.70 8.95
C HIS A 156 -2.41 -6.23 7.74
N LEU A 157 -2.57 -5.42 6.71
CA LEU A 157 -3.27 -5.74 5.47
C LEU A 157 -2.32 -5.65 4.27
N ARG A 158 -2.46 -6.56 3.31
CA ARG A 158 -1.75 -6.49 2.01
C ARG A 158 -2.74 -6.23 0.88
N ALA A 159 -2.34 -5.33 -0.03
CA ALA A 159 -3.05 -5.04 -1.28
C ALA A 159 -1.99 -4.80 -2.36
N GLU A 160 -1.53 -5.87 -2.96
CA GLU A 160 -0.34 -5.93 -3.78
C GLU A 160 -0.46 -5.16 -5.08
N ILE A 161 0.59 -4.39 -5.41
CA ILE A 161 0.79 -3.70 -6.69
C ILE A 161 2.21 -4.02 -7.13
N ARG A 162 2.41 -4.38 -8.41
CA ARG A 162 3.74 -4.64 -8.97
C ARG A 162 4.58 -3.37 -8.94
N ASP A 163 5.85 -3.50 -8.52
CA ASP A 163 6.78 -2.37 -8.54
C ASP A 163 7.16 -1.99 -9.95
N PHE A 164 7.43 -0.70 -10.17
CA PHE A 164 7.82 -0.12 -11.45
C PHE A 164 6.83 -0.34 -12.61
N ASP A 165 5.63 -0.84 -12.35
CA ASP A 165 4.60 -1.10 -13.35
C ASP A 165 3.43 -0.10 -13.23
N ALA A 166 3.43 0.92 -14.11
CA ALA A 166 2.39 1.94 -14.13
C ALA A 166 1.04 1.40 -14.60
N PHE A 167 1.03 0.33 -15.39
CA PHE A 167 -0.21 -0.30 -15.85
C PHE A 167 -0.84 -1.13 -14.71
N ASP A 168 -0.05 -1.96 -14.01
CA ASP A 168 -0.55 -2.68 -12.84
C ASP A 168 -1.05 -1.72 -11.75
N LEU A 169 -0.33 -0.61 -11.52
CA LEU A 169 -0.78 0.46 -10.63
C LEU A 169 -2.16 0.98 -11.07
N ARG A 170 -2.35 1.34 -12.36
CA ARG A 170 -3.61 1.84 -12.91
C ARG A 170 -4.77 0.90 -12.65
N ILE A 171 -4.61 -0.39 -12.99
CA ILE A 171 -5.72 -1.36 -12.92
C ILE A 171 -6.05 -1.78 -11.49
N ARG A 172 -5.06 -1.80 -10.58
CA ARG A 172 -5.26 -2.21 -9.18
C ARG A 172 -5.72 -1.08 -8.27
N LEU A 173 -5.37 0.17 -8.60
CA LEU A 173 -5.62 1.32 -7.74
C LEU A 173 -7.07 1.44 -7.23
N PRO A 174 -8.12 1.25 -8.06
CA PRO A 174 -9.50 1.35 -7.59
C PRO A 174 -9.84 0.34 -6.48
N ALA A 175 -9.42 -0.91 -6.64
CA ALA A 175 -9.64 -1.96 -5.65
C ALA A 175 -8.82 -1.73 -4.39
N VAL A 176 -7.57 -1.29 -4.54
CA VAL A 176 -6.65 -0.98 -3.45
C VAL A 176 -7.16 0.19 -2.62
N VAL A 177 -7.60 1.28 -3.25
CA VAL A 177 -8.19 2.44 -2.57
C VAL A 177 -9.49 2.07 -1.86
N SER A 178 -10.34 1.24 -2.47
CA SER A 178 -11.56 0.72 -1.82
C SER A 178 -11.23 -0.10 -0.56
N LYS A 179 -10.18 -0.95 -0.62
CA LYS A 179 -9.73 -1.73 0.53
C LYS A 179 -9.14 -0.82 1.63
N LEU A 180 -8.35 0.18 1.25
CA LEU A 180 -7.79 1.18 2.17
C LEU A 180 -8.91 1.96 2.88
N TYR A 181 -9.90 2.45 2.15
CA TYR A 181 -11.07 3.14 2.70
C TYR A 181 -11.81 2.30 3.74
N LYS A 182 -12.08 1.02 3.41
CA LYS A 182 -12.73 0.10 4.34
C LYS A 182 -11.90 -0.09 5.62
N ALA A 183 -10.59 -0.28 5.49
CA ALA A 183 -9.69 -0.46 6.63
C ALA A 183 -9.65 0.77 7.55
N ILE A 184 -9.55 1.96 6.99
CA ILE A 184 -9.57 3.24 7.74
C ILE A 184 -10.87 3.38 8.53
N ASN A 185 -12.02 3.10 7.89
CA ASN A 185 -13.32 3.24 8.56
C ASN A 185 -13.58 2.16 9.62
N GLN A 186 -13.03 0.97 9.43
CA GLN A 186 -13.25 -0.14 10.38
C GLN A 186 -12.35 -0.02 11.61
N ASN A 187 -11.09 0.35 11.42
CA ASN A 187 -10.10 0.31 12.49
C ASN A 187 -9.92 1.67 13.19
N GLY A 188 -10.23 2.77 12.50
CA GLY A 188 -9.95 4.11 12.99
C GLY A 188 -8.44 4.35 13.21
N GLY A 189 -8.11 5.38 13.99
CA GLY A 189 -6.74 5.71 14.33
C GLY A 189 -5.88 6.11 13.13
N VAL A 190 -4.56 5.95 13.27
CA VAL A 190 -3.59 6.28 12.22
C VAL A 190 -3.38 5.09 11.29
N THR A 191 -3.37 5.34 9.99
CA THR A 191 -3.08 4.34 8.97
C THR A 191 -1.71 4.57 8.35
N TYR A 192 -0.88 3.53 8.33
CA TYR A 192 0.43 3.50 7.71
C TYR A 192 0.37 2.80 6.36
N VAL A 193 0.55 3.54 5.27
CA VAL A 193 0.57 2.99 3.91
C VAL A 193 2.00 2.92 3.41
N HIS A 194 2.44 1.73 2.99
CA HIS A 194 3.82 1.54 2.53
C HIS A 194 3.93 0.65 1.29
N CYS A 195 5.03 0.82 0.59
CA CYS A 195 5.58 -0.11 -0.39
C CYS A 195 7.05 -0.41 0.02
N THR A 196 7.96 -0.61 -0.91
CA THR A 196 9.38 -0.82 -0.58
C THR A 196 10.03 0.48 -0.10
N ALA A 197 10.19 1.48 -0.96
CA ALA A 197 10.82 2.76 -0.61
C ALA A 197 9.83 3.82 -0.07
N GLY A 198 8.52 3.62 -0.27
CA GLY A 198 7.51 4.63 0.04
C GLY A 198 7.56 5.85 -0.87
N MET A 199 8.04 5.69 -2.12
CA MET A 199 8.26 6.79 -3.06
C MET A 199 7.39 6.73 -4.32
N GLY A 200 6.82 5.57 -4.68
CA GLY A 200 5.99 5.40 -5.88
C GLY A 200 4.57 4.93 -5.57
N ARG A 201 4.41 3.62 -5.30
CA ARG A 201 3.11 2.95 -5.10
C ARG A 201 2.31 3.49 -3.91
N ALA A 202 2.93 3.62 -2.74
CA ALA A 202 2.26 4.11 -1.54
C ALA A 202 1.83 5.58 -1.67
N PRO A 203 2.68 6.51 -2.15
CA PRO A 203 2.26 7.87 -2.45
C PRO A 203 1.10 7.94 -3.45
N ALA A 204 1.14 7.15 -4.54
CA ALA A 204 0.07 7.13 -5.53
C ALA A 204 -1.26 6.63 -4.95
N THR A 205 -1.22 5.60 -4.11
CA THR A 205 -2.41 5.07 -3.41
C THR A 205 -3.02 6.09 -2.47
N VAL A 206 -2.20 6.75 -1.64
CA VAL A 206 -2.67 7.79 -0.71
C VAL A 206 -3.22 9.00 -1.45
N MET A 207 -2.56 9.42 -2.54
CA MET A 207 -3.05 10.53 -3.36
C MET A 207 -4.39 10.20 -4.03
N ALA A 208 -4.55 8.99 -4.58
CA ALA A 208 -5.80 8.54 -5.15
C ALA A 208 -6.92 8.45 -4.08
N TYR A 209 -6.59 8.00 -2.87
CA TYR A 209 -7.53 7.99 -1.74
C TYR A 209 -7.98 9.40 -1.36
N MET A 210 -7.06 10.36 -1.23
CA MET A 210 -7.41 11.76 -0.96
C MET A 210 -8.28 12.34 -2.07
N PHE A 211 -7.97 12.04 -3.33
CA PHE A 211 -8.69 12.55 -4.49
C PHE A 211 -10.09 11.91 -4.63
N TRP A 212 -10.19 10.57 -4.65
CA TRP A 212 -11.45 9.89 -4.95
C TRP A 212 -12.41 9.81 -3.76
N VAL A 213 -11.88 9.77 -2.54
CA VAL A 213 -12.67 9.51 -1.34
C VAL A 213 -12.83 10.75 -0.48
N GLN A 214 -11.77 11.53 -0.32
CA GLN A 214 -11.79 12.68 0.58
C GLN A 214 -12.09 14.02 -0.10
N GLY A 215 -12.28 14.02 -1.42
CA GLY A 215 -12.72 15.21 -2.17
C GLY A 215 -11.64 16.26 -2.43
N TYR A 216 -10.35 15.92 -2.22
CA TYR A 216 -9.27 16.81 -2.63
C TYR A 216 -9.23 16.96 -4.15
N LYS A 217 -8.85 18.12 -4.67
CA LYS A 217 -8.43 18.22 -6.06
C LYS A 217 -7.12 17.44 -6.23
N LEU A 218 -6.94 16.81 -7.40
CA LEU A 218 -5.74 15.99 -7.66
C LEU A 218 -4.45 16.79 -7.45
N LYS A 219 -4.43 18.06 -7.87
CA LYS A 219 -3.30 18.95 -7.66
C LYS A 219 -3.05 19.24 -6.17
N GLU A 220 -4.10 19.51 -5.40
CA GLU A 220 -4.00 19.77 -3.96
C GLU A 220 -3.43 18.55 -3.21
N ALA A 221 -3.94 17.35 -3.54
CA ALA A 221 -3.42 16.09 -2.96
C ALA A 221 -1.94 15.88 -3.31
N HIS A 222 -1.56 16.19 -4.54
CA HIS A 222 -0.17 16.08 -5.00
C HIS A 222 0.74 17.07 -4.29
N ASP A 223 0.37 18.33 -4.23
CA ASP A 223 1.18 19.39 -3.60
C ASP A 223 1.34 19.11 -2.10
N LEU A 224 0.27 18.69 -1.42
CA LEU A 224 0.33 18.29 -0.01
C LEU A 224 1.31 17.13 0.21
N LEU A 225 1.21 16.08 -0.62
CA LEU A 225 2.08 14.91 -0.52
C LEU A 225 3.55 15.29 -0.70
N LEU A 226 3.88 16.04 -1.76
CA LEU A 226 5.25 16.47 -2.05
C LEU A 226 5.82 17.44 -1.00
N SER A 227 4.97 18.25 -0.36
CA SER A 227 5.40 19.11 0.74
C SER A 227 5.85 18.34 1.98
N LYS A 228 5.43 17.07 2.11
CA LYS A 228 5.71 16.23 3.28
C LYS A 228 6.74 15.13 3.02
N ARG A 229 6.81 14.62 1.77
CA ARG A 229 7.67 13.50 1.43
C ARG A 229 8.26 13.67 0.03
N SER A 230 9.57 13.47 -0.07
CA SER A 230 10.23 13.33 -1.38
C SER A 230 9.77 12.01 -2.01
N CYS A 231 8.94 12.08 -3.05
CA CYS A 231 8.36 10.92 -3.71
C CYS A 231 7.90 11.29 -5.13
N PHE A 232 7.61 10.28 -5.94
CA PHE A 232 7.17 10.45 -7.31
C PHE A 232 5.95 9.56 -7.62
N PRO A 233 4.75 9.97 -7.20
CA PRO A 233 3.53 9.25 -7.57
C PRO A 233 3.27 9.39 -9.08
N LYS A 234 2.96 8.27 -9.75
CA LYS A 234 2.63 8.27 -11.19
C LYS A 234 1.24 8.89 -11.43
N LEU A 235 1.21 10.22 -11.66
CA LEU A 235 -0.03 10.98 -11.87
C LEU A 235 -0.88 10.42 -13.03
N ASP A 236 -0.24 10.02 -14.12
CA ASP A 236 -0.95 9.54 -15.30
C ASP A 236 -1.64 8.19 -15.06
N ALA A 237 -1.08 7.33 -14.19
CA ALA A 237 -1.76 6.11 -13.77
C ALA A 237 -3.04 6.43 -12.98
N ILE A 238 -3.02 7.45 -12.11
CA ILE A 238 -4.21 7.88 -11.34
C ILE A 238 -5.26 8.51 -12.26
N LYS A 239 -4.86 9.40 -13.18
CA LYS A 239 -5.77 10.01 -14.17
C LYS A 239 -6.43 8.94 -15.04
N SER A 240 -5.63 7.98 -15.53
CA SER A 240 -6.13 6.88 -16.35
C SER A 240 -7.07 5.96 -15.56
N ALA A 241 -6.74 5.62 -14.31
CA ALA A 241 -7.63 4.86 -13.43
C ALA A 241 -8.94 5.63 -13.15
N THR A 242 -8.87 6.96 -13.02
CA THR A 242 -10.08 7.80 -12.86
C THR A 242 -10.96 7.73 -14.09
N ALA A 243 -10.36 7.82 -15.30
CA ALA A 243 -11.13 7.67 -16.55
C ALA A 243 -11.77 6.29 -16.66
N ASP A 244 -11.06 5.23 -16.27
CA ASP A 244 -11.60 3.85 -16.26
C ASP A 244 -12.80 3.71 -15.31
N ILE A 245 -12.72 4.32 -14.11
CA ILE A 245 -13.85 4.35 -13.16
C ILE A 245 -15.06 5.07 -13.75
N LEU A 246 -14.87 6.25 -14.33
CA LEU A 246 -15.94 7.10 -14.85
C LEU A 246 -16.59 6.52 -16.11
N THR A 247 -15.84 5.82 -16.95
CA THR A 247 -16.33 5.24 -18.20
C THR A 247 -16.82 3.80 -18.03
N GLY A 248 -16.53 3.16 -16.89
CA GLY A 248 -16.84 1.75 -16.66
C GLY A 248 -16.04 0.78 -17.56
N LEU A 249 -15.00 1.26 -18.22
CA LEU A 249 -14.16 0.43 -19.09
C LEU A 249 -13.33 -0.54 -18.25
N ARG A 250 -13.50 -1.83 -18.54
CA ARG A 250 -12.65 -2.89 -17.98
C ARG A 250 -11.42 -3.05 -18.86
N LYS A 251 -10.26 -2.75 -18.33
CA LYS A 251 -8.99 -3.07 -18.99
C LYS A 251 -8.64 -4.53 -18.74
N GLN A 252 -8.21 -5.21 -19.79
CA GLN A 252 -7.74 -6.60 -19.73
C GLN A 252 -6.31 -6.67 -20.25
N HIS A 253 -5.50 -7.53 -19.63
CA HIS A 253 -4.22 -7.91 -20.20
C HIS A 253 -4.44 -8.73 -21.47
N VAL A 254 -3.86 -8.28 -22.57
CA VAL A 254 -3.82 -9.02 -23.83
C VAL A 254 -2.35 -9.31 -24.15
N THR A 255 -2.02 -10.58 -24.30
CA THR A 255 -0.68 -10.99 -24.69
C THR A 255 -0.62 -11.15 -26.20
N PHE A 256 0.22 -10.37 -26.86
CA PHE A 256 0.55 -10.55 -28.27
C PHE A 256 1.84 -11.33 -28.37
N THR A 257 1.81 -12.41 -29.15
CA THR A 257 3.00 -13.22 -29.41
C THR A 257 3.41 -13.04 -30.87
N TRP A 258 4.58 -12.45 -31.10
CA TRP A 258 5.19 -12.39 -32.42
C TRP A 258 6.02 -13.64 -32.69
N LYS A 259 5.80 -14.28 -33.84
CA LYS A 259 6.52 -15.49 -34.30
C LYS A 259 7.27 -15.24 -35.60
N GLY A 260 7.82 -14.07 -35.79
CA GLY A 260 8.57 -13.72 -37.00
C GLY A 260 10.09 -13.69 -36.75
N ASN A 261 10.86 -14.33 -37.59
CA ASN A 261 12.33 -14.42 -37.44
C ASN A 261 13.10 -13.38 -38.28
N ASN A 262 12.42 -12.54 -39.07
CA ASN A 262 13.06 -11.68 -40.08
C ASN A 262 12.77 -10.18 -39.93
N CYS A 263 12.37 -9.72 -38.74
CA CYS A 263 12.20 -8.29 -38.48
C CYS A 263 13.22 -7.79 -37.46
N SER A 264 13.77 -6.61 -37.69
CA SER A 264 14.69 -5.96 -36.75
C SER A 264 13.98 -5.13 -35.68
N LYS A 265 12.68 -4.91 -35.84
CA LYS A 265 11.88 -4.09 -34.94
C LYS A 265 10.39 -4.49 -35.00
N VAL A 266 9.73 -4.53 -33.87
CA VAL A 266 8.29 -4.71 -33.76
C VAL A 266 7.70 -3.52 -32.98
N GLU A 267 6.65 -2.94 -33.52
CA GLU A 267 5.97 -1.78 -32.92
C GLU A 267 4.50 -2.09 -32.68
N ILE A 268 3.98 -1.63 -31.55
CA ILE A 268 2.54 -1.68 -31.24
C ILE A 268 2.03 -0.25 -31.13
N SER A 269 0.92 0.06 -31.81
CA SER A 269 0.21 1.33 -31.71
C SER A 269 -1.30 1.11 -31.58
N GLY A 270 -2.02 2.13 -31.11
CA GLY A 270 -3.44 2.03 -30.82
C GLY A 270 -3.69 1.59 -29.37
N LEU A 271 -4.30 0.49 -29.11
CA LEU A 271 -4.60 -0.03 -27.75
C LEU A 271 -4.95 1.11 -26.76
N ASP A 272 -4.39 1.08 -25.57
CA ASP A 272 -4.61 2.12 -24.55
C ASP A 272 -3.58 3.24 -24.55
N ILE A 273 -2.56 3.13 -25.40
CA ILE A 273 -1.55 4.19 -25.64
C ILE A 273 -2.02 5.26 -26.63
N GLY A 274 -3.08 4.99 -27.39
CA GLY A 274 -3.62 5.87 -28.42
C GLY A 274 -2.98 5.68 -29.80
N TRP A 275 -3.72 6.06 -30.82
CA TRP A 275 -3.24 6.08 -32.21
C TRP A 275 -2.22 7.20 -32.39
N GLY A 276 -1.08 6.91 -32.93
CA GLY A 276 0.02 7.85 -33.13
C GLY A 276 1.11 7.78 -32.05
N GLN A 277 0.93 6.97 -31.02
CA GLN A 277 2.00 6.55 -30.12
C GLN A 277 2.42 5.12 -30.47
N VAL A 278 3.70 4.84 -30.32
CA VAL A 278 4.32 3.55 -30.67
C VAL A 278 5.13 3.08 -29.47
N ILE A 279 5.01 1.79 -29.16
CA ILE A 279 5.88 1.11 -28.19
C ILE A 279 6.79 0.20 -28.99
N ASP A 280 8.09 0.36 -28.83
CA ASP A 280 9.10 -0.57 -29.32
C ASP A 280 9.14 -1.80 -28.40
N ILE A 281 9.22 -2.98 -29.01
CA ILE A 281 9.26 -4.27 -28.32
C ILE A 281 10.57 -4.98 -28.64
#